data_f929073f27a54f6e3f85aea9fe22ba6a
#
_entry.id   f929073f27a54f6e3f85aea9fe22ba6a
#
_cell.length_a   1.000
_cell.length_b   1.000
_cell.length_c   1.000
_cell.angle_alpha   90.00
_cell.angle_beta   90.00
_cell.angle_gamma   90.00
#
_symmetry.space_group_name_H-M   'P 1'
#
loop_
_entity.id
_entity.type
_entity.pdbx_description
1 polymer ?
#
loop_
_entity_poly.entity_id
_entity_poly.type
_entity_poly.pdbx_seq_one_letter_code
_entity_poly.pdbx_strand_id
1 'polypeptide(L)'
;MKRFFLTLLILSSVNVFLISQPVKKVERIKEEEVPVAVRIAFENDFGKIPEDGIWTVNFTVANEGGKTTAKPVSYTFRKGNKGDKIEVRYSPEGKLDTVRGLKKINGDS
;
A
#
# COMPACT_ATOMS: atom_id res chain seq x y z
N MET A 1 -4.89 -32.90 36.55
CA MET A 1 -3.92 -31.83 36.49
C MET A 1 -3.08 -31.87 35.23
N LYS A 2 -2.66 -33.04 34.81
CA LYS A 2 -1.89 -33.12 33.56
C LYS A 2 -2.66 -32.59 32.37
N ARG A 3 -3.97 -32.73 32.40
CA ARG A 3 -4.80 -32.27 31.28
C ARG A 3 -4.76 -30.75 31.09
N PHE A 4 -4.60 -30.04 32.20
CA PHE A 4 -4.52 -28.57 32.12
C PHE A 4 -3.27 -28.11 31.40
N PHE A 5 -2.16 -28.80 31.61
CA PHE A 5 -0.92 -28.43 30.94
C PHE A 5 -1.03 -28.60 29.45
N LEU A 6 -1.64 -29.68 29.01
CA LEU A 6 -1.82 -29.93 27.57
C LEU A 6 -2.68 -28.85 26.96
N THR A 7 -3.74 -28.44 27.62
CA THR A 7 -4.62 -27.39 27.12
C THR A 7 -3.88 -26.09 26.96
N LEU A 8 -3.05 -25.74 27.93
CA LEU A 8 -2.27 -24.51 27.88
C LEU A 8 -1.30 -24.51 26.72
N LEU A 9 -0.67 -25.64 26.47
CA LEU A 9 0.26 -25.75 25.35
C LEU A 9 -0.43 -25.52 24.01
N ILE A 10 -1.62 -26.06 23.86
CA ILE A 10 -2.38 -25.89 22.64
C ILE A 10 -2.74 -24.43 22.42
N LEU A 11 -3.15 -23.74 23.46
CA LEU A 11 -3.48 -22.31 23.38
C LEU A 11 -2.26 -21.48 22.99
N SER A 12 -1.12 -21.80 23.56
CA SER A 12 0.11 -21.09 23.23
C SER A 12 0.47 -21.25 21.75
N SER A 13 0.29 -22.44 21.23
CA SER A 13 0.58 -22.70 19.81
C SER A 13 -0.32 -21.86 18.92
N VAL A 14 -1.59 -21.76 19.26
CA VAL A 14 -2.54 -20.97 18.48
C VAL A 14 -2.15 -19.50 18.49
N ASN A 15 -1.75 -18.97 19.63
CA ASN A 15 -1.34 -17.57 19.74
C ASN A 15 -0.12 -17.27 18.87
N VAL A 16 0.86 -18.16 18.88
CA VAL A 16 2.05 -17.98 18.06
C VAL A 16 1.69 -17.96 16.60
N PHE A 17 0.76 -18.80 16.19
CA PHE A 17 0.32 -18.86 14.80
C PHE A 17 -0.33 -17.55 14.37
N LEU A 18 -1.13 -16.93 15.22
CA LEU A 18 -1.79 -15.68 14.89
C LEU A 18 -0.83 -14.52 14.72
N ILE A 19 0.26 -14.51 15.47
CA ILE A 19 1.22 -13.41 15.44
C ILE A 19 1.97 -13.33 14.10
N SER A 20 2.07 -14.43 13.37
CA SER A 20 2.86 -14.48 12.15
C SER A 20 2.17 -13.91 10.93
N GLN A 21 0.91 -13.50 11.01
CA GLN A 21 0.19 -12.98 9.86
C GLN A 21 0.59 -11.55 9.53
N PRO A 22 0.81 -11.24 8.25
CA PRO A 22 1.17 -9.87 7.86
C PRO A 22 -0.02 -8.93 7.98
N VAL A 23 0.28 -7.66 8.24
CA VAL A 23 -0.71 -6.61 8.39
C VAL A 23 -0.49 -5.57 7.31
N LYS A 24 -1.58 -5.12 6.70
CA LYS A 24 -1.52 -4.07 5.68
C LYS A 24 -1.63 -2.71 6.31
N LYS A 25 -0.79 -1.78 5.85
CA LYS A 25 -0.80 -0.41 6.32
C LYS A 25 -0.70 0.55 5.15
N VAL A 26 -1.26 1.75 5.34
CA VAL A 26 -1.21 2.82 4.35
C VAL A 26 -0.60 4.04 5.02
N GLU A 27 0.33 4.69 4.34
CA GLU A 27 0.99 5.85 4.88
C GLU A 27 1.12 6.93 3.83
N ARG A 28 0.87 8.19 4.22
CA ARG A 28 1.00 9.33 3.32
C ARG A 28 2.48 9.69 3.18
N ILE A 29 2.93 9.91 1.95
CA ILE A 29 4.33 10.25 1.68
C ILE A 29 4.40 11.46 0.76
N LYS A 30 5.59 12.03 0.64
CA LYS A 30 5.83 13.14 -0.26
C LYS A 30 6.19 12.61 -1.64
N GLU A 31 5.98 13.43 -2.67
CA GLU A 31 6.30 13.02 -4.03
C GLU A 31 7.75 12.58 -4.16
N GLU A 32 8.67 13.27 -3.51
CA GLU A 32 10.09 12.93 -3.59
C GLU A 32 10.42 11.58 -2.95
N GLU A 33 9.52 11.04 -2.15
CA GLU A 33 9.68 9.73 -1.55
C GLU A 33 9.12 8.61 -2.43
N VAL A 34 8.42 8.99 -3.50
CA VAL A 34 7.88 8.02 -4.45
C VAL A 34 9.03 7.54 -5.35
N PRO A 35 9.15 6.23 -5.60
CA PRO A 35 10.21 5.73 -6.46
C PRO A 35 10.22 6.38 -7.83
N VAL A 36 11.40 6.59 -8.37
CA VAL A 36 11.56 7.21 -9.68
C VAL A 36 10.79 6.43 -10.75
N ALA A 37 10.81 5.11 -10.67
CA ALA A 37 10.10 4.27 -11.63
C ALA A 37 8.61 4.58 -11.65
N VAL A 38 8.02 4.80 -10.47
CA VAL A 38 6.61 5.13 -10.37
C VAL A 38 6.33 6.52 -10.93
N ARG A 39 7.18 7.49 -10.60
CA ARG A 39 7.00 8.87 -11.09
C ARG A 39 7.13 8.94 -12.61
N ILE A 40 8.11 8.24 -13.17
CA ILE A 40 8.30 8.20 -14.61
C ILE A 40 7.10 7.56 -15.29
N ALA A 41 6.60 6.45 -14.72
CA ALA A 41 5.44 5.77 -15.28
C ALA A 41 4.22 6.69 -15.28
N PHE A 42 4.01 7.42 -14.18
CA PHE A 42 2.89 8.35 -14.11
C PHE A 42 3.00 9.43 -15.20
N GLU A 43 4.19 10.01 -15.36
CA GLU A 43 4.40 11.05 -16.34
C GLU A 43 4.23 10.54 -17.77
N ASN A 44 4.65 9.31 -18.02
CA ASN A 44 4.46 8.70 -19.33
C ASN A 44 2.99 8.43 -19.64
N ASP A 45 2.23 8.05 -18.60
CA ASP A 45 0.84 7.69 -18.80
C ASP A 45 -0.09 8.90 -18.80
N PHE A 46 0.18 9.90 -17.97
CA PHE A 46 -0.75 11.01 -17.77
C PHE A 46 -0.14 12.39 -17.88
N GLY A 47 1.16 12.50 -18.03
CA GLY A 47 1.83 13.79 -18.10
C GLY A 47 2.33 14.24 -16.75
N LYS A 48 2.63 15.52 -16.64
CA LYS A 48 3.21 16.07 -15.41
C LYS A 48 2.38 15.75 -14.18
N ILE A 49 3.05 15.34 -13.13
CA ILE A 49 2.39 15.01 -11.85
C ILE A 49 1.83 16.30 -11.23
N PRO A 50 0.51 16.34 -10.95
CA PRO A 50 -0.07 17.53 -10.32
C PRO A 50 0.49 17.73 -8.91
N GLU A 51 0.74 19.00 -8.57
CA GLU A 51 1.31 19.34 -7.26
C GLU A 51 0.32 19.21 -6.12
N ASP A 52 -0.96 19.35 -6.42
CA ASP A 52 -2.00 19.32 -5.38
C ASP A 52 -2.54 17.94 -5.10
N GLY A 53 -1.87 16.92 -5.58
CA GLY A 53 -2.27 15.56 -5.31
C GLY A 53 -1.63 15.02 -4.05
N ILE A 54 -2.10 13.85 -3.64
CA ILE A 54 -1.61 13.17 -2.44
C ILE A 54 -1.09 11.80 -2.83
N TRP A 55 0.13 11.50 -2.41
CA TRP A 55 0.73 10.18 -2.59
C TRP A 55 0.63 9.38 -1.30
N THR A 56 0.27 8.12 -1.44
CA THR A 56 0.31 7.19 -0.31
C THR A 56 1.03 5.93 -0.73
N VAL A 57 1.65 5.28 0.23
CA VAL A 57 2.27 3.99 0.01
C VAL A 57 1.50 2.95 0.80
N ASN A 58 1.16 1.84 0.14
CA ASN A 58 0.56 0.69 0.78
C ASN A 58 1.67 -0.32 1.02
N PHE A 59 1.81 -0.78 2.24
CA PHE A 59 2.85 -1.76 2.54
C PHE A 59 2.34 -2.81 3.49
N THR A 60 3.01 -3.96 3.49
CA THR A 60 2.70 -5.04 4.42
C THR A 60 3.77 -5.06 5.49
N VAL A 61 3.33 -5.26 6.71
CA VAL A 61 4.23 -5.38 7.85
C VAL A 61 4.12 -6.80 8.36
N ALA A 62 5.23 -7.48 8.42
CA ALA A 62 5.29 -8.85 8.90
C ALA A 62 6.28 -8.96 10.04
N ASN A 63 5.96 -9.81 11.00
CA ASN A 63 6.84 -10.06 12.14
C ASN A 63 7.35 -11.48 12.02
N GLU A 64 8.60 -11.63 11.63
CA GLU A 64 9.21 -12.93 11.45
C GLU A 64 10.42 -13.09 12.34
N GLY A 65 10.39 -14.10 13.20
CA GLY A 65 11.54 -14.37 14.06
C GLY A 65 11.92 -13.21 14.95
N GLY A 66 10.95 -12.44 15.40
CA GLY A 66 11.22 -11.29 16.26
C GLY A 66 11.59 -10.03 15.51
N LYS A 67 11.68 -10.09 14.19
CA LYS A 67 11.97 -8.92 13.38
C LYS A 67 10.73 -8.45 12.65
N THR A 68 10.54 -7.13 12.64
CA THR A 68 9.45 -6.53 11.90
C THR A 68 9.97 -6.02 10.57
N THR A 69 9.36 -6.49 9.48
CA THR A 69 9.73 -6.05 8.14
C THR A 69 8.55 -5.39 7.48
N ALA A 70 8.81 -4.31 6.77
CA ALA A 70 7.79 -3.59 6.01
C ALA A 70 8.19 -3.58 4.55
N LYS A 71 7.28 -4.01 3.67
CA LYS A 71 7.54 -4.04 2.24
C LYS A 71 6.48 -3.23 1.49
N PRO A 72 6.90 -2.27 0.66
CA PRO A 72 5.94 -1.52 -0.14
C PRO A 72 5.29 -2.46 -1.16
N VAL A 73 3.98 -2.36 -1.27
CA VAL A 73 3.21 -3.18 -2.21
C VAL A 73 2.75 -2.34 -3.40
N SER A 74 2.36 -1.11 -3.15
CA SER A 74 1.90 -0.22 -4.20
C SER A 74 1.97 1.22 -3.75
N TYR A 75 1.96 2.12 -4.74
CA TYR A 75 1.94 3.56 -4.52
C TYR A 75 0.70 4.12 -5.18
N THR A 76 -0.05 4.95 -4.47
CA THR A 76 -1.31 5.49 -4.97
C THR A 76 -1.28 7.00 -4.99
N PHE A 77 -1.66 7.57 -6.13
CA PHE A 77 -1.82 9.01 -6.28
C PHE A 77 -3.31 9.34 -6.27
N ARG A 78 -3.69 10.33 -5.48
CA ARG A 78 -5.08 10.79 -5.42
C ARG A 78 -5.14 12.28 -5.56
N LYS A 79 -6.13 12.74 -6.29
CA LYS A 79 -6.36 14.16 -6.46
C LYS A 79 -7.84 14.40 -6.67
N GLY A 80 -8.33 15.57 -6.24
CA GLY A 80 -9.69 15.98 -6.51
C GLY A 80 -10.60 15.95 -5.32
N ASN A 81 -11.77 16.52 -5.52
CA ASN A 81 -12.79 16.59 -4.49
C ASN A 81 -13.91 15.61 -4.79
N LYS A 82 -14.99 15.72 -4.03
CA LYS A 82 -16.14 14.86 -4.20
C LYS A 82 -16.60 14.85 -5.65
N GLY A 83 -16.75 13.69 -6.21
CA GLY A 83 -17.24 13.52 -7.57
C GLY A 83 -16.22 13.67 -8.66
N ASP A 84 -15.11 14.32 -8.36
CA ASP A 84 -14.03 14.53 -9.34
C ASP A 84 -12.73 13.89 -8.90
N LYS A 85 -12.84 12.84 -8.12
CA LYS A 85 -11.63 12.17 -7.63
C LYS A 85 -10.97 11.36 -8.71
N ILE A 86 -9.64 11.47 -8.79
CA ILE A 86 -8.85 10.57 -9.60
C ILE A 86 -7.94 9.81 -8.65
N GLU A 87 -7.73 8.55 -8.98
CA GLU A 87 -6.88 7.67 -8.19
C GLU A 87 -6.12 6.76 -9.13
N VAL A 88 -4.82 6.77 -8.99
CA VAL A 88 -3.94 5.94 -9.83
C VAL A 88 -3.02 5.16 -8.92
N ARG A 89 -2.95 3.86 -9.14
CA ARG A 89 -2.12 2.98 -8.32
C ARG A 89 -1.08 2.28 -9.17
N TYR A 90 0.16 2.30 -8.69
CA TYR A 90 1.29 1.66 -9.35
C TYR A 90 1.98 0.68 -8.43
N SER A 91 2.55 -0.36 -9.02
CA SER A 91 3.45 -1.24 -8.27
C SER A 91 4.77 -0.48 -8.03
N PRO A 92 5.61 -0.93 -7.10
CA PRO A 92 6.90 -0.27 -6.85
C PRO A 92 7.80 -0.22 -8.08
N GLU A 93 7.61 -1.12 -9.04
CA GLU A 93 8.37 -1.15 -10.28
C GLU A 93 7.84 -0.21 -11.35
N GLY A 94 6.73 0.47 -11.06
CA GLY A 94 6.15 1.39 -12.03
C GLY A 94 5.12 0.78 -12.96
N LYS A 95 4.57 -0.36 -12.60
CA LYS A 95 3.50 -0.98 -13.39
C LYS A 95 2.15 -0.45 -12.94
N LEU A 96 1.36 -0.01 -13.89
CA LEU A 96 0.02 0.49 -13.60
C LEU A 96 -0.88 -0.64 -13.11
N ASP A 97 -1.47 -0.45 -11.94
CA ASP A 97 -2.35 -1.46 -11.35
C ASP A 97 -3.82 -1.09 -11.47
N THR A 98 -4.17 0.14 -11.06
CA THR A 98 -5.56 0.57 -11.04
C THR A 98 -5.65 2.04 -11.41
N VAL A 99 -6.69 2.39 -12.16
CA VAL A 99 -6.97 3.79 -12.50
C VAL A 99 -8.46 4.05 -12.28
N ARG A 100 -8.75 5.14 -11.60
CA ARG A 100 -10.13 5.61 -11.43
C ARG A 100 -10.16 7.09 -11.78
N GLY A 101 -11.20 7.49 -12.48
CA GLY A 101 -11.36 8.89 -12.85
C GLY A 101 -10.43 9.33 -13.98
N LEU A 102 -10.06 8.41 -14.87
CA LEU A 102 -9.14 8.68 -15.95
C LEU A 102 -9.56 9.88 -16.80
N LYS A 103 -10.85 10.03 -17.02
CA LYS A 103 -11.35 11.13 -17.82
C LYS A 103 -10.96 12.50 -17.26
N LYS A 104 -10.90 12.61 -15.97
CA LYS A 104 -10.52 13.86 -15.32
C LYS A 104 -9.06 14.19 -15.53
N ILE A 105 -8.20 13.19 -15.54
CA ILE A 105 -6.78 13.40 -15.75
C ILE A 105 -6.52 13.88 -17.17
N ASN A 106 -7.18 13.27 -18.13
CA ASN A 106 -6.99 13.60 -19.54
C ASN A 106 -7.70 14.86 -19.98
N GLY A 107 -8.60 15.37 -19.17
CA GLY A 107 -9.40 16.53 -19.54
C GLY A 107 -10.44 16.24 -20.61
N ASP A 108 -10.62 15.01 -20.94
CA ASP A 108 -11.62 14.57 -21.91
C ASP A 108 -12.87 14.22 -21.19
N SER A 109 -13.73 14.99 -21.11
CA SER A 109 -14.96 14.64 -20.39
C SER A 109 -15.92 13.88 -21.22
#